data_25aa3bae0bae4d279484cb0893aa1136
#
_entry.id   25aa3bae0bae4d279484cb0893aa1136
#
_cell.length_a   1.000
_cell.length_b   1.000
_cell.length_c   1.000
_cell.angle_alpha   90.00
_cell.angle_beta   90.00
_cell.angle_gamma   90.00
#
_symmetry.space_group_name_H-M   'P 1'
#
loop_
_entity.id
_entity.type
_entity.pdbx_description
1 polymer ?
#
loop_
_entity_poly.entity_id
_entity_poly.type
_entity_poly.pdbx_seq_one_letter_code
_entity_poly.pdbx_strand_id
1 'polypeptide(L)'
;MSALDKIKEPITKDIIEFQSEFKLALNSEVKMINSISGYLVKNRGKTIRPILTLLCSRLCGEPTSFSYKAAAMMELLHVATLIHDDIVDDAKMRRGKPSIKQIWKNKISVLMGDFILSKALINMVNLRNFDALDLISQTAEKLSAGEIMQIEKSLTRSMPKEVYYEMINQKTASLIAASCELGAITTTNSKTDRKSTFDYGDNLGMAFQIKDDLFDFLGSENETGKDSGGDVKKNMITLPLIFSLENSSRSERNKLKSLVKSKKKSSADLKNISEMISELGGFE
;
A
#
# COMPACT_ATOMS: atom_id res chain seq x y z
N MET A 1 -23.66 -8.67 -7.37
CA MET A 1 -22.32 -9.21 -7.11
C MET A 1 -21.32 -8.15 -7.50
N SER A 2 -20.47 -7.70 -6.57
CA SER A 2 -19.46 -6.68 -6.89
C SER A 2 -18.37 -7.26 -7.82
N ALA A 3 -17.59 -6.39 -8.49
CA ALA A 3 -16.46 -6.85 -9.30
C ALA A 3 -15.46 -7.68 -8.45
N LEU A 4 -15.25 -7.28 -7.21
CA LEU A 4 -14.35 -8.00 -6.28
C LEU A 4 -14.89 -9.39 -5.91
N ASP A 5 -16.20 -9.58 -5.81
CA ASP A 5 -16.80 -10.89 -5.52
C ASP A 5 -16.57 -11.86 -6.67
N LYS A 6 -16.70 -11.39 -7.93
CA LYS A 6 -16.38 -12.20 -9.12
C LYS A 6 -14.91 -12.62 -9.14
N ILE A 7 -13.98 -11.70 -8.79
CA ILE A 7 -12.54 -12.00 -8.72
C ILE A 7 -12.24 -13.06 -7.65
N LYS A 8 -12.97 -13.09 -6.54
CA LYS A 8 -12.80 -14.04 -5.44
C LYS A 8 -13.42 -15.41 -5.70
N GLU A 9 -14.36 -15.51 -6.60
CA GLU A 9 -15.12 -16.74 -6.85
C GLU A 9 -14.22 -17.97 -7.04
N PRO A 10 -13.18 -17.96 -7.91
CA PRO A 10 -12.34 -19.13 -8.16
C PRO A 10 -11.46 -19.54 -6.97
N ILE A 11 -11.27 -18.66 -5.97
CA ILE A 11 -10.41 -18.88 -4.81
C ILE A 11 -11.16 -18.85 -3.47
N THR A 12 -12.47 -19.05 -3.49
CA THR A 12 -13.30 -18.92 -2.27
C THR A 12 -12.85 -19.85 -1.15
N LYS A 13 -12.47 -21.11 -1.46
CA LYS A 13 -11.95 -22.06 -0.48
C LYS A 13 -10.58 -21.64 0.04
N ASP A 14 -9.70 -21.19 -0.84
CA ASP A 14 -8.35 -20.75 -0.49
C ASP A 14 -8.36 -19.51 0.45
N ILE A 15 -9.35 -18.62 0.28
CA ILE A 15 -9.56 -17.47 1.16
C ILE A 15 -9.90 -17.91 2.60
N ILE A 16 -10.67 -18.99 2.77
CA ILE A 16 -11.01 -19.52 4.11
C ILE A 16 -9.75 -20.05 4.79
N GLU A 17 -8.94 -20.83 4.09
CA GLU A 17 -7.68 -21.36 4.59
C GLU A 17 -6.69 -20.22 4.95
N PHE A 18 -6.50 -19.26 4.05
CA PHE A 18 -5.73 -18.05 4.32
C PHE A 18 -6.19 -17.33 5.60
N GLN A 19 -7.52 -17.16 5.79
CA GLN A 19 -8.06 -16.47 6.96
C GLN A 19 -7.77 -17.23 8.26
N SER A 20 -7.75 -18.55 8.21
CA SER A 20 -7.37 -19.41 9.33
C SER A 20 -5.89 -19.21 9.68
N GLU A 21 -4.99 -19.31 8.69
CA GLU A 21 -3.55 -19.09 8.86
C GLU A 21 -3.23 -17.68 9.39
N PHE A 22 -3.90 -16.66 8.86
CA PHE A 22 -3.71 -15.28 9.31
C PHE A 22 -4.12 -15.07 10.77
N LYS A 23 -5.25 -15.64 11.19
CA LYS A 23 -5.68 -15.57 12.60
C LYS A 23 -4.73 -16.35 13.51
N LEU A 24 -4.29 -17.52 13.09
CA LEU A 24 -3.35 -18.35 13.85
C LEU A 24 -2.02 -17.63 14.06
N ALA A 25 -1.50 -16.98 13.04
CA ALA A 25 -0.25 -16.22 13.11
C ALA A 25 -0.30 -15.05 14.11
N LEU A 26 -1.47 -14.44 14.31
CA LEU A 26 -1.66 -13.33 15.24
C LEU A 26 -1.87 -13.74 16.71
N ASN A 27 -2.00 -15.02 17.00
CA ASN A 27 -2.19 -15.50 18.37
C ASN A 27 -0.97 -15.26 19.26
N SER A 28 -1.23 -14.90 20.51
CA SER A 28 -0.23 -14.65 21.54
C SER A 28 -0.79 -15.01 22.93
N GLU A 29 0.09 -15.30 23.89
CA GLU A 29 -0.27 -15.42 25.29
C GLU A 29 -0.59 -14.07 25.96
N VAL A 30 -0.13 -12.98 25.34
CA VAL A 30 -0.33 -11.62 25.86
C VAL A 30 -1.72 -11.12 25.49
N LYS A 31 -2.60 -10.94 26.48
CA LYS A 31 -3.99 -10.51 26.28
C LYS A 31 -4.15 -9.23 25.47
N MET A 32 -3.26 -8.24 25.67
CA MET A 32 -3.29 -6.98 24.93
C MET A 32 -3.03 -7.20 23.44
N ILE A 33 -2.09 -8.06 23.06
CA ILE A 33 -1.83 -8.42 21.67
C ILE A 33 -3.08 -9.02 21.04
N ASN A 34 -3.73 -9.96 21.71
CA ASN A 34 -4.95 -10.59 21.20
C ASN A 34 -6.10 -9.58 21.04
N SER A 35 -6.22 -8.59 21.95
CA SER A 35 -7.19 -7.51 21.83
C SER A 35 -6.96 -6.66 20.58
N ILE A 36 -5.69 -6.26 20.32
CA ILE A 36 -5.32 -5.48 19.14
C ILE A 36 -5.49 -6.31 17.86
N SER A 37 -5.05 -7.57 17.87
CA SER A 37 -5.23 -8.52 16.76
C SER A 37 -6.70 -8.71 16.41
N GLY A 38 -7.57 -8.85 17.41
CA GLY A 38 -9.02 -8.91 17.23
C GLY A 38 -9.58 -7.66 16.55
N TYR A 39 -9.09 -6.48 16.96
CA TYR A 39 -9.45 -5.21 16.32
C TYR A 39 -9.02 -5.15 14.86
N LEU A 40 -7.79 -5.55 14.54
CA LEU A 40 -7.26 -5.61 13.17
C LEU A 40 -8.06 -6.56 12.28
N VAL A 41 -8.34 -7.77 12.76
CA VAL A 41 -9.13 -8.77 12.02
C VAL A 41 -10.56 -8.27 11.75
N LYS A 42 -11.19 -7.61 12.72
CA LYS A 42 -12.55 -7.05 12.57
C LYS A 42 -12.60 -5.88 11.58
N ASN A 43 -11.54 -5.07 11.52
CA ASN A 43 -11.46 -3.86 10.69
C ASN A 43 -10.52 -4.04 9.47
N ARG A 44 -10.29 -5.28 9.05
CA ARG A 44 -9.48 -5.58 7.86
C ARG A 44 -10.11 -4.97 6.60
N GLY A 45 -9.27 -4.62 5.63
CA GLY A 45 -9.71 -4.10 4.34
C GLY A 45 -10.13 -5.19 3.37
N LYS A 46 -10.01 -4.87 2.09
CA LYS A 46 -10.37 -5.76 0.98
C LYS A 46 -9.40 -6.95 0.82
N THR A 47 -8.28 -6.98 1.54
CA THR A 47 -7.24 -8.05 1.51
C THR A 47 -6.76 -8.39 0.09
N ILE A 48 -6.50 -7.35 -0.72
CA ILE A 48 -6.15 -7.50 -2.15
C ILE A 48 -4.84 -8.30 -2.31
N ARG A 49 -3.84 -8.08 -1.46
CA ARG A 49 -2.54 -8.76 -1.54
C ARG A 49 -2.66 -10.27 -1.36
N PRO A 50 -3.31 -10.78 -0.30
CA PRO A 50 -3.63 -12.21 -0.18
C PRO A 50 -4.42 -12.76 -1.37
N ILE A 51 -5.41 -12.01 -1.88
CA ILE A 51 -6.19 -12.42 -3.04
C ILE A 51 -5.29 -12.60 -4.26
N LEU A 52 -4.38 -11.66 -4.54
CA LEU A 52 -3.41 -11.75 -5.64
C LEU A 52 -2.46 -12.93 -5.44
N THR A 53 -1.95 -13.15 -4.22
CA THR A 53 -1.10 -14.30 -3.91
C THR A 53 -1.83 -15.61 -4.24
N LEU A 54 -3.08 -15.77 -3.82
CA LEU A 54 -3.86 -16.98 -4.05
C LEU A 54 -4.25 -17.16 -5.53
N LEU A 55 -4.59 -16.09 -6.24
CA LEU A 55 -4.89 -16.13 -7.68
C LEU A 55 -3.66 -16.54 -8.50
N CYS A 56 -2.49 -15.95 -8.22
CA CYS A 56 -1.24 -16.31 -8.89
C CYS A 56 -0.77 -17.72 -8.54
N SER A 57 -0.99 -18.17 -7.28
CA SER A 57 -0.77 -19.55 -6.90
C SER A 57 -1.64 -20.50 -7.73
N ARG A 58 -2.95 -20.23 -7.86
CA ARG A 58 -3.88 -21.05 -8.63
C ARG A 58 -3.61 -20.97 -10.14
N LEU A 59 -3.15 -19.85 -10.64
CA LEU A 59 -2.77 -19.69 -12.04
C LEU A 59 -1.58 -20.57 -12.42
N CYS A 60 -0.62 -20.74 -11.51
CA CYS A 60 0.62 -21.50 -11.74
C CYS A 60 0.55 -22.97 -11.27
N GLY A 61 -0.50 -23.35 -10.53
CA GLY A 61 -0.67 -24.71 -10.03
C GLY A 61 -1.79 -24.81 -9.00
N GLU A 62 -1.83 -25.90 -8.23
CA GLU A 62 -2.83 -26.09 -7.18
C GLU A 62 -2.32 -25.51 -5.86
N PRO A 63 -3.04 -24.56 -5.22
CA PRO A 63 -2.66 -24.00 -3.93
C PRO A 63 -2.56 -25.06 -2.83
N THR A 64 -1.58 -24.88 -1.95
CA THR A 64 -1.29 -25.77 -0.82
C THR A 64 -1.25 -24.98 0.49
N SER A 65 -1.01 -25.66 1.60
CA SER A 65 -0.77 -24.98 2.89
C SER A 65 0.36 -23.94 2.82
N PHE A 66 1.33 -24.13 1.92
CA PHE A 66 2.37 -23.14 1.65
C PHE A 66 1.77 -21.86 1.06
N SER A 67 0.86 -21.96 0.09
CA SER A 67 0.19 -20.81 -0.53
C SER A 67 -0.62 -20.01 0.49
N TYR A 68 -1.32 -20.68 1.39
CA TYR A 68 -2.13 -20.03 2.43
C TYR A 68 -1.28 -19.30 3.47
N LYS A 69 -0.18 -19.90 3.90
CA LYS A 69 0.81 -19.27 4.80
C LYS A 69 1.51 -18.11 4.12
N ALA A 70 1.86 -18.22 2.86
CA ALA A 70 2.45 -17.15 2.07
C ALA A 70 1.50 -15.95 1.95
N ALA A 71 0.22 -16.19 1.65
CA ALA A 71 -0.81 -15.15 1.61
C ALA A 71 -1.00 -14.48 2.98
N ALA A 72 -0.99 -15.26 4.07
CA ALA A 72 -1.08 -14.71 5.44
C ALA A 72 0.13 -13.85 5.78
N MET A 73 1.34 -14.27 5.39
CA MET A 73 2.58 -13.52 5.59
C MET A 73 2.56 -12.17 4.85
N MET A 74 2.09 -12.14 3.59
CA MET A 74 1.95 -10.88 2.84
C MET A 74 1.01 -9.90 3.53
N GLU A 75 -0.09 -10.37 4.08
CA GLU A 75 -1.01 -9.52 4.82
C GLU A 75 -0.41 -9.06 6.16
N LEU A 76 0.34 -9.92 6.87
CA LEU A 76 1.06 -9.52 8.09
C LEU A 76 2.07 -8.41 7.81
N LEU A 77 2.90 -8.56 6.78
CA LEU A 77 3.85 -7.53 6.38
C LEU A 77 3.12 -6.21 6.05
N HIS A 78 2.04 -6.28 5.25
CA HIS A 78 1.25 -5.10 4.93
C HIS A 78 0.62 -4.44 6.17
N VAL A 79 0.07 -5.23 7.09
CA VAL A 79 -0.54 -4.69 8.32
C VAL A 79 0.52 -4.05 9.22
N ALA A 80 1.71 -4.63 9.32
CA ALA A 80 2.82 -4.06 10.08
C ALA A 80 3.23 -2.68 9.52
N THR A 81 3.41 -2.57 8.19
CA THR A 81 3.74 -1.29 7.57
C THR A 81 2.64 -0.25 7.79
N LEU A 82 1.35 -0.63 7.64
CA LEU A 82 0.23 0.28 7.90
C LEU A 82 0.20 0.82 9.34
N ILE A 83 0.56 0.01 10.33
CA ILE A 83 0.62 0.46 11.74
C ILE A 83 1.75 1.47 11.93
N HIS A 84 2.92 1.22 11.34
CA HIS A 84 4.05 2.15 11.39
C HIS A 84 3.74 3.45 10.64
N ASP A 85 3.14 3.37 9.44
CA ASP A 85 2.71 4.52 8.64
C ASP A 85 1.71 5.40 9.40
N ASP A 86 0.74 4.79 10.12
CA ASP A 86 -0.20 5.52 10.94
C ASP A 86 0.49 6.37 12.04
N ILE A 87 1.67 5.92 12.52
CA ILE A 87 2.46 6.66 13.50
C ILE A 87 3.23 7.79 12.83
N VAL A 88 3.89 7.50 11.72
CA VAL A 88 4.67 8.46 10.92
C VAL A 88 3.78 9.60 10.42
N ASP A 89 2.61 9.27 9.89
CA ASP A 89 1.63 10.20 9.33
C ASP A 89 0.75 10.91 10.38
N ASP A 90 0.92 10.63 11.66
CA ASP A 90 0.02 11.09 12.73
C ASP A 90 -1.47 10.77 12.45
N ALA A 91 -1.75 9.66 11.80
CA ALA A 91 -3.09 9.30 11.36
C ALA A 91 -4.01 8.95 12.53
N LYS A 92 -5.14 9.66 12.65
CA LYS A 92 -6.17 9.40 13.68
C LYS A 92 -7.15 8.31 13.26
N MET A 93 -7.40 8.20 11.97
CA MET A 93 -8.39 7.30 11.38
C MET A 93 -7.77 6.43 10.30
N ARG A 94 -8.23 5.19 10.20
CA ARG A 94 -7.90 4.24 9.13
C ARG A 94 -9.18 3.53 8.68
N ARG A 95 -9.54 3.64 7.40
CA ARG A 95 -10.75 3.02 6.82
C ARG A 95 -12.04 3.39 7.60
N GLY A 96 -12.19 4.64 7.98
CA GLY A 96 -13.36 5.12 8.73
C GLY A 96 -13.42 4.66 10.19
N LYS A 97 -12.36 4.03 10.72
CA LYS A 97 -12.25 3.61 12.12
C LYS A 97 -11.02 4.26 12.77
N PRO A 98 -11.00 4.43 14.10
CA PRO A 98 -9.81 4.91 14.79
C PRO A 98 -8.58 4.06 14.47
N SER A 99 -7.42 4.69 14.25
CA SER A 99 -6.16 3.96 14.06
C SER A 99 -5.72 3.26 15.36
N ILE A 100 -4.81 2.27 15.26
CA ILE A 100 -4.23 1.61 16.44
C ILE A 100 -3.59 2.66 17.37
N LYS A 101 -2.86 3.61 16.79
CA LYS A 101 -2.25 4.74 17.49
C LYS A 101 -3.27 5.58 18.26
N GLN A 102 -4.44 5.82 17.70
CA GLN A 102 -5.49 6.61 18.34
C GLN A 102 -6.03 5.91 19.59
N ILE A 103 -6.15 4.59 19.57
CA ILE A 103 -6.71 3.79 20.67
C ILE A 103 -5.63 3.44 21.71
N TRP A 104 -4.49 2.87 21.25
CA TRP A 104 -3.46 2.31 22.16
C TRP A 104 -2.21 3.16 22.29
N LYS A 105 -2.14 4.34 21.64
CA LYS A 105 -1.02 5.30 21.65
C LYS A 105 0.24 4.79 20.94
N ASN A 106 1.18 5.70 20.67
CA ASN A 106 2.36 5.44 19.86
C ASN A 106 3.20 4.26 20.37
N LYS A 107 3.48 4.20 21.68
CA LYS A 107 4.34 3.17 22.27
C LYS A 107 3.84 1.76 21.96
N ILE A 108 2.54 1.51 22.14
CA ILE A 108 1.94 0.21 21.88
C ILE A 108 1.86 -0.05 20.37
N SER A 109 1.59 0.97 19.58
CA SER A 109 1.49 0.82 18.13
C SER A 109 2.84 0.44 17.50
N VAL A 110 3.95 1.07 17.89
CA VAL A 110 5.30 0.67 17.45
C VAL A 110 5.55 -0.80 17.78
N LEU A 111 5.39 -1.18 19.05
CA LEU A 111 5.62 -2.56 19.50
C LEU A 111 4.69 -3.58 18.82
N MET A 112 3.45 -3.18 18.50
CA MET A 112 2.52 -4.06 17.78
C MET A 112 2.92 -4.23 16.31
N GLY A 113 3.39 -3.18 15.65
CA GLY A 113 3.96 -3.25 14.31
C GLY A 113 5.17 -4.19 14.27
N ASP A 114 6.10 -4.03 15.22
CA ASP A 114 7.28 -4.90 15.36
C ASP A 114 6.89 -6.35 15.64
N PHE A 115 5.89 -6.58 16.51
CA PHE A 115 5.38 -7.93 16.79
C PHE A 115 4.81 -8.59 15.54
N ILE A 116 3.98 -7.89 14.75
CA ILE A 116 3.40 -8.44 13.52
C ILE A 116 4.49 -8.69 12.48
N LEU A 117 5.46 -7.78 12.33
CA LEU A 117 6.61 -7.97 11.45
C LEU A 117 7.42 -9.21 11.85
N SER A 118 7.68 -9.39 13.15
CA SER A 118 8.37 -10.59 13.66
C SER A 118 7.58 -11.87 13.35
N LYS A 119 6.25 -11.84 13.44
CA LYS A 119 5.39 -12.98 13.04
C LYS A 119 5.50 -13.28 11.54
N ALA A 120 5.56 -12.25 10.69
CA ALA A 120 5.81 -12.44 9.26
C ALA A 120 7.17 -13.10 9.01
N LEU A 121 8.23 -12.65 9.67
CA LEU A 121 9.58 -13.24 9.58
C LEU A 121 9.63 -14.69 10.04
N ILE A 122 9.02 -15.02 11.20
CA ILE A 122 8.95 -16.40 11.70
C ILE A 122 8.23 -17.30 10.71
N ASN A 123 7.09 -16.87 10.18
CA ASN A 123 6.36 -17.64 9.18
C ASN A 123 7.20 -17.87 7.91
N MET A 124 7.92 -16.85 7.46
CA MET A 124 8.82 -16.93 6.30
C MET A 124 9.92 -17.97 6.49
N VAL A 125 10.59 -17.94 7.62
CA VAL A 125 11.63 -18.96 7.96
C VAL A 125 11.04 -20.37 8.00
N ASN A 126 9.82 -20.52 8.54
CA ASN A 126 9.13 -21.79 8.62
C ASN A 126 8.72 -22.36 7.25
N LEU A 127 8.61 -21.53 6.21
CA LEU A 127 8.36 -21.99 4.84
C LEU A 127 9.58 -22.71 4.24
N ARG A 128 10.78 -22.51 4.78
CA ARG A 128 12.05 -23.10 4.32
C ARG A 128 12.29 -22.92 2.82
N ASN A 129 11.86 -21.81 2.26
CA ASN A 129 12.02 -21.46 0.85
C ASN A 129 12.86 -20.20 0.73
N PHE A 130 14.09 -20.33 0.21
CA PHE A 130 15.03 -19.22 0.12
C PHE A 130 14.62 -18.17 -0.91
N ASP A 131 13.97 -18.56 -2.01
CA ASP A 131 13.48 -17.61 -3.01
C ASP A 131 12.37 -16.69 -2.40
N ALA A 132 11.46 -17.29 -1.62
CA ALA A 132 10.44 -16.54 -0.90
C ALA A 132 11.06 -15.61 0.17
N LEU A 133 12.08 -16.09 0.90
CA LEU A 133 12.79 -15.30 1.93
C LEU A 133 13.47 -14.08 1.28
N ASP A 134 14.20 -14.30 0.18
CA ASP A 134 14.91 -13.25 -0.55
C ASP A 134 13.91 -12.19 -1.09
N LEU A 135 12.86 -12.63 -1.79
CA LEU A 135 11.81 -11.76 -2.33
C LEU A 135 11.21 -10.84 -1.26
N ILE A 136 10.84 -11.40 -0.11
CA ILE A 136 10.18 -10.64 0.95
C ILE A 136 11.16 -9.71 1.67
N SER A 137 12.41 -10.14 1.87
CA SER A 137 13.43 -9.31 2.50
C SER A 137 13.72 -8.06 1.66
N GLN A 138 13.90 -8.23 0.35
CA GLN A 138 14.07 -7.11 -0.59
C GLN A 138 12.83 -6.23 -0.66
N THR A 139 11.64 -6.82 -0.59
CA THR A 139 10.38 -6.06 -0.58
C THR A 139 10.26 -5.20 0.68
N ALA A 140 10.58 -5.75 1.85
CA ALA A 140 10.54 -5.00 3.11
C ALA A 140 11.53 -3.82 3.12
N GLU A 141 12.74 -4.01 2.54
CA GLU A 141 13.71 -2.94 2.35
C GLU A 141 13.14 -1.84 1.43
N LYS A 142 12.60 -2.21 0.26
CA LYS A 142 11.99 -1.26 -0.69
C LYS A 142 10.86 -0.45 -0.08
N LEU A 143 9.98 -1.10 0.69
CA LEU A 143 8.87 -0.40 1.37
C LEU A 143 9.39 0.70 2.30
N SER A 144 10.39 0.40 3.11
CA SER A 144 10.98 1.36 4.04
C SER A 144 11.73 2.48 3.30
N ALA A 145 12.49 2.13 2.27
CA ALA A 145 13.22 3.10 1.44
C ALA A 145 12.26 4.05 0.70
N GLY A 146 11.18 3.53 0.13
CA GLY A 146 10.15 4.32 -0.55
C GLY A 146 9.44 5.30 0.39
N GLU A 147 9.15 4.89 1.64
CA GLU A 147 8.57 5.78 2.65
C GLU A 147 9.53 6.91 3.04
N ILE A 148 10.80 6.59 3.29
CA ILE A 148 11.85 7.58 3.60
C ILE A 148 12.04 8.55 2.42
N MET A 149 12.07 8.04 1.19
CA MET A 149 12.16 8.85 -0.02
C MET A 149 10.98 9.83 -0.13
N GLN A 150 9.75 9.38 0.14
CA GLN A 150 8.57 10.24 0.15
C GLN A 150 8.72 11.38 1.16
N ILE A 151 9.16 11.08 2.39
CA ILE A 151 9.39 12.08 3.43
C ILE A 151 10.46 13.08 2.99
N GLU A 152 11.61 12.61 2.48
CA GLU A 152 12.68 13.46 1.98
C GLU A 152 12.20 14.43 0.88
N LYS A 153 11.44 13.91 -0.11
CA LYS A 153 10.93 14.73 -1.22
C LYS A 153 9.84 15.71 -0.77
N SER A 154 9.04 15.35 0.22
CA SER A 154 8.06 16.27 0.83
C SER A 154 8.75 17.44 1.55
N LEU A 155 9.88 17.20 2.22
CA LEU A 155 10.68 18.23 2.87
C LEU A 155 11.36 19.16 1.87
N THR A 156 11.96 18.62 0.81
CA THR A 156 12.63 19.39 -0.24
C THR A 156 11.65 20.08 -1.19
N ARG A 157 10.40 19.63 -1.21
CA ARG A 157 9.33 20.09 -2.13
C ARG A 157 9.77 20.04 -3.59
N SER A 158 10.48 19.00 -3.94
CA SER A 158 10.96 18.73 -5.30
C SER A 158 10.81 17.23 -5.59
N MET A 159 10.09 16.92 -6.65
CA MET A 159 9.83 15.55 -7.08
C MET A 159 10.02 15.49 -8.59
N PRO A 160 11.20 15.12 -9.10
CA PRO A 160 11.37 14.76 -10.50
C PRO A 160 10.47 13.57 -10.85
N LYS A 161 10.01 13.51 -12.09
CA LYS A 161 9.08 12.47 -12.56
C LYS A 161 9.66 11.06 -12.39
N GLU A 162 10.92 10.87 -12.68
CA GLU A 162 11.63 9.59 -12.53
C GLU A 162 11.66 9.15 -11.05
N VAL A 163 11.93 10.09 -10.15
CA VAL A 163 11.96 9.83 -8.70
C VAL A 163 10.55 9.52 -8.18
N TYR A 164 9.51 10.15 -8.72
CA TYR A 164 8.13 9.82 -8.39
C TYR A 164 7.81 8.36 -8.76
N TYR A 165 8.15 7.92 -9.98
CA TYR A 165 7.92 6.54 -10.39
C TYR A 165 8.72 5.55 -9.53
N GLU A 166 9.97 5.86 -9.19
CA GLU A 166 10.77 5.03 -8.30
C GLU A 166 10.14 4.93 -6.91
N MET A 167 9.70 6.05 -6.35
CA MET A 167 9.05 6.10 -5.02
C MET A 167 7.78 5.25 -4.97
N ILE A 168 6.86 5.41 -5.93
CA ILE A 168 5.61 4.63 -5.94
C ILE A 168 5.86 3.15 -6.26
N ASN A 169 6.90 2.84 -7.04
CA ASN A 169 7.34 1.46 -7.23
C ASN A 169 7.76 0.85 -5.91
N GLN A 170 8.68 1.50 -5.18
CA GLN A 170 9.19 0.99 -3.91
C GLN A 170 8.10 0.92 -2.84
N LYS A 171 7.33 1.98 -2.64
CA LYS A 171 6.35 2.08 -1.55
C LYS A 171 5.08 1.24 -1.78
N THR A 172 4.65 1.10 -3.02
CA THR A 172 3.33 0.50 -3.33
C THR A 172 3.41 -0.70 -4.25
N ALA A 173 4.05 -0.57 -5.43
CA ALA A 173 4.05 -1.61 -6.44
C ALA A 173 4.87 -2.82 -6.01
N SER A 174 5.99 -2.63 -5.31
CA SER A 174 6.87 -3.70 -4.85
C SER A 174 6.13 -4.78 -4.04
N LEU A 175 5.25 -4.38 -3.12
CA LEU A 175 4.51 -5.34 -2.29
C LEU A 175 3.40 -6.05 -3.08
N ILE A 176 2.83 -5.41 -4.09
CA ILE A 176 1.83 -6.02 -4.98
C ILE A 176 2.52 -7.01 -5.91
N ALA A 177 3.67 -6.64 -6.50
CA ALA A 177 4.51 -7.51 -7.31
C ALA A 177 4.97 -8.74 -6.53
N ALA A 178 5.49 -8.53 -5.33
CA ALA A 178 5.91 -9.62 -4.44
C ALA A 178 4.75 -10.54 -4.04
N SER A 179 3.53 -10.00 -3.86
CA SER A 179 2.34 -10.82 -3.60
C SER A 179 2.04 -11.76 -4.77
N CYS A 180 2.15 -11.29 -6.00
CA CYS A 180 1.91 -12.09 -7.20
C CYS A 180 3.00 -13.14 -7.41
N GLU A 181 4.28 -12.76 -7.32
CA GLU A 181 5.39 -13.68 -7.49
C GLU A 181 5.43 -14.73 -6.39
N LEU A 182 5.19 -14.33 -5.13
CA LEU A 182 5.14 -15.27 -4.02
C LEU A 182 4.06 -16.32 -4.22
N GLY A 183 2.90 -15.94 -4.78
CA GLY A 183 1.87 -16.88 -5.19
C GLY A 183 2.41 -17.94 -6.15
N ALA A 184 3.11 -17.53 -7.21
CA ALA A 184 3.73 -18.44 -8.16
C ALA A 184 4.81 -19.32 -7.53
N ILE A 185 5.69 -18.75 -6.68
CA ILE A 185 6.74 -19.50 -5.94
C ILE A 185 6.15 -20.68 -5.17
N THR A 186 4.90 -20.57 -4.68
CA THR A 186 4.27 -21.63 -3.89
C THR A 186 3.84 -22.86 -4.70
N THR A 187 3.74 -22.75 -6.03
CA THR A 187 3.15 -23.78 -6.89
C THR A 187 3.97 -24.12 -8.12
N THR A 188 4.94 -23.30 -8.50
CA THR A 188 5.80 -23.57 -9.67
C THR A 188 7.28 -23.27 -9.41
N ASN A 189 8.14 -24.02 -10.09
CA ASN A 189 9.57 -23.75 -10.18
C ASN A 189 9.95 -23.00 -11.46
N SER A 190 8.98 -22.70 -12.33
CA SER A 190 9.19 -21.98 -13.58
C SER A 190 9.59 -20.52 -13.31
N LYS A 191 10.83 -20.15 -13.62
CA LYS A 191 11.29 -18.76 -13.49
C LYS A 191 10.52 -17.80 -14.40
N THR A 192 10.06 -18.29 -15.55
CA THR A 192 9.25 -17.49 -16.49
C THR A 192 7.90 -17.13 -15.89
N ASP A 193 7.20 -18.10 -15.28
CA ASP A 193 5.89 -17.85 -14.68
C ASP A 193 6.02 -16.91 -13.47
N ARG A 194 7.05 -17.11 -12.64
CA ARG A 194 7.35 -16.21 -11.52
C ARG A 194 7.60 -14.77 -12.00
N LYS A 195 8.43 -14.61 -13.03
CA LYS A 195 8.72 -13.29 -13.62
C LYS A 195 7.47 -12.66 -14.20
N SER A 196 6.65 -13.41 -14.92
CA SER A 196 5.40 -12.90 -15.50
C SER A 196 4.40 -12.45 -14.46
N THR A 197 4.26 -13.19 -13.36
CA THR A 197 3.39 -12.80 -12.24
C THR A 197 3.93 -11.58 -11.50
N PHE A 198 5.26 -11.48 -11.32
CA PHE A 198 5.90 -10.29 -10.77
C PHE A 198 5.61 -9.06 -11.63
N ASP A 199 5.86 -9.13 -12.94
CA ASP A 199 5.67 -8.01 -13.87
C ASP A 199 4.20 -7.57 -13.93
N TYR A 200 3.27 -8.53 -13.88
CA TYR A 200 1.84 -8.22 -13.75
C TYR A 200 1.55 -7.43 -12.46
N GLY A 201 2.06 -7.92 -11.32
CA GLY A 201 1.86 -7.27 -10.03
C GLY A 201 2.50 -5.88 -9.94
N ASP A 202 3.68 -5.70 -10.52
CA ASP A 202 4.38 -4.42 -10.57
C ASP A 202 3.58 -3.38 -11.36
N ASN A 203 3.17 -3.71 -12.59
CA ASN A 203 2.35 -2.84 -13.41
C ASN A 203 0.98 -2.53 -12.76
N LEU A 204 0.36 -3.52 -12.12
CA LEU A 204 -0.90 -3.31 -11.38
C LEU A 204 -0.69 -2.36 -10.21
N GLY A 205 0.41 -2.51 -9.48
CA GLY A 205 0.74 -1.65 -8.34
C GLY A 205 1.04 -0.21 -8.75
N MET A 206 1.77 -0.02 -9.84
CA MET A 206 2.02 1.29 -10.44
C MET A 206 0.72 1.96 -10.86
N ALA A 207 -0.13 1.26 -11.62
CA ALA A 207 -1.42 1.78 -12.07
C ALA A 207 -2.35 2.10 -10.88
N PHE A 208 -2.32 1.26 -9.83
CA PHE A 208 -3.11 1.48 -8.62
C PHE A 208 -2.71 2.78 -7.92
N GLN A 209 -1.41 3.03 -7.74
CA GLN A 209 -0.94 4.24 -7.06
C GLN A 209 -1.23 5.50 -7.88
N ILE A 210 -0.95 5.48 -9.19
CA ILE A 210 -1.27 6.61 -10.08
C ILE A 210 -2.76 6.95 -10.01
N LYS A 211 -3.61 5.93 -10.00
CA LYS A 211 -5.07 6.12 -9.88
C LYS A 211 -5.47 6.66 -8.51
N ASP A 212 -4.84 6.23 -7.43
CA ASP A 212 -5.11 6.76 -6.07
C ASP A 212 -4.74 8.25 -5.99
N ASP A 213 -3.60 8.63 -6.55
CA ASP A 213 -3.14 10.02 -6.63
C ASP A 213 -4.08 10.90 -7.47
N LEU A 214 -4.62 10.38 -8.57
CA LEU A 214 -5.66 11.07 -9.36
C LEU A 214 -6.95 11.25 -8.56
N PHE A 215 -7.38 10.23 -7.83
CA PHE A 215 -8.59 10.31 -7.01
C PHE A 215 -8.47 11.28 -5.83
N ASP A 216 -7.27 11.56 -5.33
CA ASP A 216 -7.09 12.59 -4.30
C ASP A 216 -7.53 13.98 -4.79
N PHE A 217 -7.43 14.25 -6.11
CA PHE A 217 -7.91 15.50 -6.72
C PHE A 217 -9.34 15.41 -7.24
N LEU A 218 -9.69 14.31 -7.93
CA LEU A 218 -10.92 14.17 -8.69
C LEU A 218 -12.07 13.54 -7.89
N GLY A 219 -11.75 12.85 -6.80
CA GLY A 219 -12.73 12.15 -5.97
C GLY A 219 -13.62 13.14 -5.23
N SER A 220 -14.94 12.98 -5.33
CA SER A 220 -15.88 13.70 -4.48
C SER A 220 -15.79 13.21 -3.04
N GLU A 221 -16.10 14.08 -2.06
CA GLU A 221 -16.17 13.68 -0.63
C GLU A 221 -17.09 12.48 -0.41
N ASN A 222 -18.16 12.36 -1.23
CA ASN A 222 -19.11 11.24 -1.17
C ASN A 222 -18.53 9.91 -1.64
N GLU A 223 -17.54 9.94 -2.55
CA GLU A 223 -16.92 8.71 -3.11
C GLU A 223 -15.68 8.27 -2.35
N THR A 224 -14.88 9.22 -1.89
CA THR A 224 -13.58 8.95 -1.25
C THR A 224 -13.64 8.94 0.27
N GLY A 225 -14.65 9.62 0.85
CA GLY A 225 -14.77 9.84 2.29
C GLY A 225 -13.65 10.72 2.87
N LYS A 226 -12.90 11.44 2.01
CA LYS A 226 -11.82 12.37 2.37
C LYS A 226 -12.05 13.72 1.70
N ASP A 227 -11.59 14.78 2.32
CA ASP A 227 -11.46 16.09 1.67
C ASP A 227 -10.54 15.97 0.44
N SER A 228 -10.95 16.52 -0.69
CA SER A 228 -10.14 16.61 -1.91
C SER A 228 -8.82 17.36 -1.65
N GLY A 229 -7.72 16.91 -2.26
CA GLY A 229 -6.40 17.54 -2.15
C GLY A 229 -5.66 17.24 -0.81
N GLY A 230 -5.92 16.10 -0.19
CA GLY A 230 -5.26 15.65 1.02
C GLY A 230 -3.74 15.56 0.86
N ASP A 231 -3.25 15.11 -0.28
CA ASP A 231 -1.82 14.99 -0.60
C ASP A 231 -1.18 16.37 -0.70
N VAL A 232 -1.84 17.31 -1.37
CA VAL A 232 -1.35 18.71 -1.46
C VAL A 232 -1.33 19.38 -0.09
N LYS A 233 -2.30 19.09 0.80
CA LYS A 233 -2.28 19.56 2.18
C LYS A 233 -1.03 19.08 2.92
N LYS A 234 -0.59 17.86 2.67
CA LYS A 234 0.63 17.25 3.24
C LYS A 234 1.93 17.64 2.52
N ASN A 235 1.88 18.55 1.52
CA ASN A 235 2.99 18.91 0.63
C ASN A 235 3.54 17.75 -0.20
N MET A 236 2.73 16.73 -0.44
CA MET A 236 3.07 15.64 -1.35
C MET A 236 2.95 16.12 -2.80
N ILE A 237 3.93 15.80 -3.61
CA ILE A 237 3.96 16.13 -5.03
C ILE A 237 3.69 14.84 -5.80
N THR A 238 2.48 14.74 -6.34
CA THR A 238 2.02 13.57 -7.07
C THR A 238 1.97 13.83 -8.57
N LEU A 239 1.75 12.79 -9.37
CA LEU A 239 1.89 12.83 -10.83
C LEU A 239 1.08 13.95 -11.50
N PRO A 240 -0.18 14.22 -11.14
CA PRO A 240 -0.93 15.33 -11.72
C PRO A 240 -0.24 16.70 -11.57
N LEU A 241 0.34 16.94 -10.41
CA LEU A 241 1.07 18.19 -10.15
C LEU A 241 2.40 18.24 -10.92
N ILE A 242 3.11 17.10 -11.04
CA ILE A 242 4.36 17.00 -11.81
C ILE A 242 4.11 17.37 -13.27
N PHE A 243 3.12 16.74 -13.92
CA PHE A 243 2.75 17.01 -15.31
C PHE A 243 2.34 18.47 -15.52
N SER A 244 1.51 19.01 -14.64
CA SER A 244 1.11 20.41 -14.71
C SER A 244 2.29 21.38 -14.63
N LEU A 245 3.28 21.08 -13.77
CA LEU A 245 4.49 21.89 -13.66
C LEU A 245 5.39 21.75 -14.90
N GLU A 246 5.45 20.59 -15.54
CA GLU A 246 6.20 20.40 -16.79
C GLU A 246 5.59 21.14 -17.96
N ASN A 247 4.26 21.11 -18.10
CA ASN A 247 3.51 21.73 -19.19
C ASN A 247 3.27 23.24 -19.03
N SER A 248 3.53 23.79 -17.83
CA SER A 248 3.24 25.19 -17.53
C SER A 248 4.27 26.18 -18.10
N SER A 249 3.80 27.38 -18.50
CA SER A 249 4.66 28.54 -18.71
C SER A 249 5.40 28.94 -17.41
N ARG A 250 6.43 29.75 -17.53
CA ARG A 250 7.18 30.24 -16.35
C ARG A 250 6.29 30.96 -15.34
N SER A 251 5.31 31.74 -15.81
CA SER A 251 4.38 32.47 -14.94
C SER A 251 3.46 31.53 -14.18
N GLU A 252 2.79 30.61 -14.89
CA GLU A 252 1.89 29.62 -14.31
C GLU A 252 2.62 28.69 -13.32
N ARG A 253 3.81 28.24 -13.69
CA ARG A 253 4.67 27.43 -12.83
C ARG A 253 4.98 28.11 -11.50
N ASN A 254 5.33 29.41 -11.54
CA ASN A 254 5.63 30.18 -10.34
C ASN A 254 4.38 30.36 -9.47
N LYS A 255 3.22 30.63 -10.08
CA LYS A 255 1.94 30.75 -9.40
C LYS A 255 1.56 29.43 -8.72
N LEU A 256 1.58 28.31 -9.46
CA LEU A 256 1.25 26.99 -8.94
C LEU A 256 2.21 26.58 -7.80
N LYS A 257 3.52 26.75 -7.99
CA LYS A 257 4.52 26.52 -6.94
C LYS A 257 4.30 27.35 -5.69
N SER A 258 3.89 28.62 -5.83
CA SER A 258 3.59 29.49 -4.68
C SER A 258 2.39 28.97 -3.89
N LEU A 259 1.32 28.57 -4.56
CA LEU A 259 0.12 28.01 -3.94
C LEU A 259 0.44 26.71 -3.19
N VAL A 260 1.15 25.79 -3.85
CA VAL A 260 1.53 24.49 -3.25
C VAL A 260 2.49 24.66 -2.07
N LYS A 261 3.37 25.68 -2.08
CA LYS A 261 4.32 25.96 -0.99
C LYS A 261 3.69 26.60 0.24
N SER A 262 2.47 27.11 0.16
CA SER A 262 1.80 27.74 1.32
C SER A 262 1.70 26.75 2.49
N LYS A 263 2.06 27.21 3.69
CA LYS A 263 2.00 26.37 4.92
C LYS A 263 0.56 26.08 5.35
N LYS A 264 -0.36 27.00 5.08
CA LYS A 264 -1.79 26.84 5.36
C LYS A 264 -2.54 26.99 4.04
N LYS A 265 -3.21 25.94 3.62
CA LYS A 265 -4.03 25.92 2.42
C LYS A 265 -5.50 25.90 2.83
N SER A 266 -6.25 26.94 2.42
CA SER A 266 -7.69 26.96 2.57
C SER A 266 -8.36 26.04 1.54
N SER A 267 -9.64 25.74 1.72
CA SER A 267 -10.41 24.99 0.72
C SER A 267 -10.44 25.72 -0.63
N ALA A 268 -10.43 27.06 -0.64
CA ALA A 268 -10.34 27.86 -1.85
C ALA A 268 -8.98 27.69 -2.55
N ASP A 269 -7.87 27.64 -1.80
CA ASP A 269 -6.55 27.39 -2.37
C ASP A 269 -6.46 26.00 -3.02
N LEU A 270 -7.01 24.97 -2.37
CA LEU A 270 -7.02 23.61 -2.90
C LEU A 270 -7.86 23.52 -4.19
N LYS A 271 -9.02 24.19 -4.23
CA LYS A 271 -9.84 24.28 -5.43
C LYS A 271 -9.09 24.97 -6.57
N ASN A 272 -8.45 26.11 -6.30
CA ASN A 272 -7.64 26.83 -7.30
C ASN A 272 -6.46 25.98 -7.80
N ILE A 273 -5.79 25.24 -6.93
CA ILE A 273 -4.72 24.30 -7.32
C ILE A 273 -5.28 23.22 -8.24
N SER A 274 -6.42 22.59 -7.89
CA SER A 274 -7.05 21.55 -8.71
C SER A 274 -7.48 22.07 -10.08
N GLU A 275 -8.08 23.27 -10.14
CA GLU A 275 -8.46 23.95 -11.40
C GLU A 275 -7.23 24.20 -12.28
N MET A 276 -6.15 24.75 -11.71
CA MET A 276 -4.90 24.97 -12.45
C MET A 276 -4.28 23.65 -12.96
N ILE A 277 -4.33 22.58 -12.16
CA ILE A 277 -3.83 21.25 -12.57
C ILE A 277 -4.64 20.75 -13.76
N SER A 278 -5.97 20.92 -13.74
CA SER A 278 -6.85 20.54 -14.85
C SER A 278 -6.55 21.33 -16.13
N GLU A 279 -6.44 22.67 -16.02
CA GLU A 279 -6.14 23.55 -17.15
C GLU A 279 -4.78 23.26 -17.81
N LEU A 280 -3.82 22.76 -17.04
CA LEU A 280 -2.47 22.41 -17.47
C LEU A 280 -2.30 20.93 -17.90
N GLY A 281 -3.41 20.20 -18.07
CA GLY A 281 -3.42 18.81 -18.54
C GLY A 281 -2.92 17.78 -17.53
N GLY A 282 -2.92 18.13 -16.23
CA GLY A 282 -2.41 17.23 -15.19
C GLY A 282 -3.28 15.98 -14.94
N PHE A 283 -4.48 15.92 -15.49
CA PHE A 283 -5.41 14.81 -15.38
C PHE A 283 -5.57 14.01 -16.69
N GLU A 284 -4.88 14.38 -17.77
CA GLU A 284 -4.83 13.69 -19.05
C GLU A 284 -3.68 12.66 -19.09
#